data_1a6e994ea8c4bf020dec4ace1ef19483
#
_entry.id   1a6e994ea8c4bf020dec4ace1ef19483
#
_cell.length_a   1.000
_cell.length_b   1.000
_cell.length_c   1.000
_cell.angle_alpha   90.00
_cell.angle_beta   90.00
_cell.angle_gamma   90.00
#
_symmetry.space_group_name_H-M   'P 1'
#
loop_
_entity.id
_entity.type
_entity.pdbx_description
1 polymer ?
#
loop_
_entity_poly.entity_id
_entity_poly.type
_entity_poly.pdbx_seq_one_letter_code
_entity_poly.pdbx_strand_id
1 'polypeptide(L)'
;MKFVVKHEIKGRIRVHFCQKRMTFEEADTLQYYLNSQEMITSSKVQERTQDATICYTGDRASVIALLRSFHYEKVDVPDVYRQNSGRATNREYWDKLVTKVVVHYGNKLFLPMPVRTVITGVKSIKYIYQGIHTLLQRRIEVPVLDATAIGVSMFRGDISTAGSVMFLLGIGEIL
;
A
#
# COMPACT_ATOMS: atom_id res chain seq x y z
N MET A 1 -9.75 6.78 26.90
CA MET A 1 -9.71 5.58 26.03
C MET A 1 -9.22 4.37 26.81
N LYS A 2 -9.72 3.11 26.52
CA LYS A 2 -9.25 1.89 27.21
C LYS A 2 -8.09 1.28 26.44
N PHE A 3 -7.01 0.92 27.13
CA PHE A 3 -5.85 0.28 26.54
C PHE A 3 -5.15 -0.64 27.54
N VAL A 4 -4.32 -1.55 27.05
CA VAL A 4 -3.49 -2.48 27.84
C VAL A 4 -2.04 -2.30 27.42
N VAL A 5 -1.14 -2.24 28.39
CA VAL A 5 0.30 -2.22 28.13
C VAL A 5 0.76 -3.64 27.79
N LYS A 6 1.24 -3.84 26.56
CA LYS A 6 1.75 -5.14 26.10
C LYS A 6 3.22 -5.35 26.41
N HIS A 7 3.99 -4.30 26.28
CA HIS A 7 5.45 -4.37 26.49
C HIS A 7 5.96 -2.98 26.88
N GLU A 8 6.96 -2.98 27.76
CA GLU A 8 7.57 -1.75 28.26
C GLU A 8 9.05 -1.95 28.50
N ILE A 9 9.83 -0.97 28.08
CA ILE A 9 11.25 -0.80 28.43
C ILE A 9 11.48 0.68 28.75
N LYS A 10 12.61 1.01 29.33
CA LYS A 10 12.92 2.41 29.67
C LYS A 10 12.88 3.30 28.43
N GLY A 11 12.03 4.33 28.44
CA GLY A 11 11.84 5.27 27.32
C GLY A 11 10.98 4.75 26.15
N ARG A 12 10.41 3.53 26.24
CA ARG A 12 9.56 2.99 25.17
C ARG A 12 8.45 2.11 25.75
N ILE A 13 7.21 2.39 25.35
CA ILE A 13 6.03 1.61 25.74
C ILE A 13 5.27 1.15 24.48
N ARG A 14 4.77 -0.07 24.52
CA ARG A 14 3.83 -0.59 23.52
C ARG A 14 2.49 -0.85 24.19
N VAL A 15 1.46 -0.21 23.68
CA VAL A 15 0.10 -0.30 24.18
C VAL A 15 -0.83 -0.88 23.12
N HIS A 16 -1.82 -1.64 23.57
CA HIS A 16 -2.91 -2.14 22.73
C HIS A 16 -4.20 -1.44 23.11
N PHE A 17 -4.89 -0.87 22.14
CA PHE A 17 -6.17 -0.20 22.34
C PHE A 17 -7.32 -1.20 22.28
N CYS A 18 -8.14 -1.22 23.34
CA CYS A 18 -9.28 -2.11 23.47
C CYS A 18 -10.51 -1.55 22.75
N GLN A 19 -10.45 -1.45 21.43
CA GLN A 19 -11.57 -1.04 20.60
C GLN A 19 -11.89 -2.13 19.57
N LYS A 20 -13.09 -2.12 19.00
CA LYS A 20 -13.54 -3.18 18.10
C LYS A 20 -12.75 -3.18 16.76
N ARG A 21 -12.42 -1.99 16.28
CA ARG A 21 -11.62 -1.77 15.07
C ARG A 21 -11.04 -0.35 15.13
N MET A 22 -9.84 -0.17 14.60
CA MET A 22 -9.23 1.14 14.40
C MET A 22 -9.23 1.48 12.91
N THR A 23 -9.79 2.62 12.55
CA THR A 23 -9.76 3.12 11.17
C THR A 23 -8.41 3.77 10.88
N PHE A 24 -8.11 4.01 9.60
CA PHE A 24 -6.89 4.73 9.21
C PHE A 24 -6.89 6.17 9.76
N GLU A 25 -8.05 6.83 9.72
CA GLU A 25 -8.23 8.19 10.24
C GLU A 25 -8.01 8.26 11.75
N GLU A 26 -8.56 7.29 12.50
CA GLU A 26 -8.31 7.18 13.93
C GLU A 26 -6.83 6.94 14.25
N ALA A 27 -6.16 6.09 13.47
CA ALA A 27 -4.74 5.84 13.65
C ALA A 27 -3.88 7.08 13.33
N ASP A 28 -4.23 7.85 12.30
CA ASP A 28 -3.55 9.10 11.96
C ASP A 28 -3.82 10.17 13.03
N THR A 29 -5.04 10.29 13.50
CA THR A 29 -5.40 11.22 14.58
C THR A 29 -4.64 10.91 15.86
N LEU A 30 -4.58 9.65 16.24
CA LEU A 30 -3.84 9.22 17.43
C LEU A 30 -2.33 9.46 17.27
N GLN A 31 -1.77 9.14 16.11
CA GLN A 31 -0.34 9.34 15.84
C GLN A 31 0.02 10.83 15.79
N TYR A 32 -0.81 11.66 15.18
CA TYR A 32 -0.63 13.10 15.17
C TYR A 32 -0.65 13.68 16.60
N TYR A 33 -1.66 13.29 17.38
CA TYR A 33 -1.78 13.72 18.78
C TYR A 33 -0.56 13.32 19.62
N LEU A 34 -0.10 12.08 19.48
CA LEU A 34 1.08 11.62 20.20
C LEU A 34 2.33 12.41 19.79
N ASN A 35 2.56 12.60 18.49
CA ASN A 35 3.75 13.30 17.99
C ASN A 35 3.71 14.82 18.26
N SER A 36 2.54 15.40 18.59
CA SER A 36 2.43 16.80 18.99
C SER A 36 2.83 17.06 20.45
N GLN A 37 3.09 16.00 21.22
CA GLN A 37 3.46 16.15 22.64
C GLN A 37 4.98 16.21 22.80
N GLU A 38 5.49 17.23 23.50
CA GLU A 38 6.94 17.44 23.71
C GLU A 38 7.66 16.25 24.36
N MET A 39 6.95 15.51 25.24
CA MET A 39 7.51 14.33 25.89
C MET A 39 7.67 13.13 24.98
N ILE A 40 7.03 13.11 23.80
CA ILE A 40 7.06 11.97 22.89
C ILE A 40 8.07 12.24 21.77
N THR A 41 9.11 11.42 21.73
CA THR A 41 10.17 11.52 20.73
C THR A 41 9.72 10.94 19.39
N SER A 42 8.97 9.85 19.42
CA SER A 42 8.38 9.24 18.22
C SER A 42 7.24 8.32 18.59
N SER A 43 6.25 8.22 17.71
CA SER A 43 5.17 7.25 17.86
C SER A 43 4.89 6.55 16.54
N LYS A 44 4.51 5.27 16.63
CA LYS A 44 4.05 4.47 15.51
C LYS A 44 2.78 3.74 15.91
N VAL A 45 1.68 4.08 15.26
CA VAL A 45 0.38 3.46 15.46
C VAL A 45 0.11 2.46 14.33
N GLN A 46 -0.32 1.26 14.68
CA GLN A 46 -0.66 0.20 13.74
C GLN A 46 -2.16 -0.08 13.82
N GLU A 47 -2.91 0.33 12.84
CA GLU A 47 -4.37 0.19 12.78
C GLU A 47 -4.84 -1.26 12.77
N ARG A 48 -4.10 -2.17 12.11
CA ARG A 48 -4.46 -3.59 11.99
C ARG A 48 -4.42 -4.33 13.32
N THR A 49 -3.38 -4.06 14.11
CA THR A 49 -3.16 -4.70 15.42
C THR A 49 -3.69 -3.85 16.56
N GLN A 50 -4.10 -2.61 16.28
CA GLN A 50 -4.53 -1.62 17.27
C GLN A 50 -3.47 -1.35 18.35
N ASP A 51 -2.21 -1.49 17.96
CA ASP A 51 -1.08 -1.25 18.84
C ASP A 51 -0.43 0.10 18.54
N ALA A 52 -0.01 0.81 19.56
CA ALA A 52 0.89 1.94 19.44
C ALA A 52 2.20 1.67 20.15
N THR A 53 3.29 1.92 19.45
CA THR A 53 4.64 1.96 20.02
C THR A 53 5.03 3.41 20.20
N ILE A 54 5.34 3.79 21.43
CA ILE A 54 5.58 5.18 21.84
C ILE A 54 6.96 5.24 22.48
N CYS A 55 7.85 6.04 21.90
CA CYS A 55 9.13 6.40 22.50
C CYS A 55 8.97 7.75 23.18
N TYR A 56 9.40 7.84 24.43
CA TYR A 56 9.19 9.04 25.23
C TYR A 56 10.40 9.36 26.11
N THR A 57 10.51 10.62 26.49
CA THR A 57 11.47 11.13 27.47
C THR A 57 10.69 11.62 28.69
N GLY A 58 11.16 11.28 29.90
CA GLY A 58 10.51 11.68 31.14
C GLY A 58 9.76 10.55 31.84
N ASP A 59 8.67 10.90 32.52
CA ASP A 59 7.98 9.96 33.39
C ASP A 59 6.91 9.14 32.66
N ARG A 60 6.88 7.86 32.98
CA ARG A 60 5.87 6.89 32.50
C ARG A 60 4.45 7.28 32.85
N ALA A 61 4.22 7.81 34.07
CA ALA A 61 2.89 8.15 34.54
C ALA A 61 2.26 9.24 33.67
N SER A 62 3.07 10.18 33.19
CA SER A 62 2.63 11.25 32.28
C SER A 62 2.16 10.70 30.94
N VAL A 63 2.87 9.71 30.37
CA VAL A 63 2.45 9.06 29.11
C VAL A 63 1.13 8.29 29.30
N ILE A 64 0.96 7.59 30.42
CA ILE A 64 -0.28 6.87 30.72
C ILE A 64 -1.43 7.84 30.93
N ALA A 65 -1.22 8.97 31.62
CA ALA A 65 -2.23 10.02 31.81
C ALA A 65 -2.65 10.62 30.46
N LEU A 66 -1.67 10.91 29.59
CA LEU A 66 -1.90 11.41 28.24
C LEU A 66 -2.79 10.45 27.42
N LEU A 67 -2.48 9.15 27.43
CA LEU A 67 -3.26 8.14 26.71
C LEU A 67 -4.69 7.99 27.29
N ARG A 68 -4.88 8.16 28.59
CA ARG A 68 -6.21 8.13 29.23
C ARG A 68 -7.07 9.33 28.88
N SER A 69 -6.47 10.51 28.77
CA SER A 69 -7.17 11.76 28.43
C SER A 69 -7.49 11.89 26.93
N PHE A 70 -6.88 11.04 26.08
CA PHE A 70 -7.07 11.07 24.64
C PHE A 70 -8.52 10.75 24.22
N HIS A 71 -9.08 11.59 23.34
CA HIS A 71 -10.37 11.39 22.69
C HIS A 71 -10.26 11.85 21.24
N TYR A 72 -10.69 11.03 20.29
CA TYR A 72 -10.61 11.33 18.86
C TYR A 72 -11.31 12.63 18.45
N GLU A 73 -12.45 12.92 19.06
CA GLU A 73 -13.29 14.10 18.74
C GLU A 73 -12.66 15.44 19.13
N LYS A 74 -11.64 15.42 20.00
CA LYS A 74 -11.00 16.63 20.52
C LYS A 74 -9.74 17.03 19.76
N VAL A 75 -9.32 16.22 18.79
CA VAL A 75 -8.08 16.44 18.05
C VAL A 75 -8.42 16.81 16.63
N ASP A 76 -8.16 18.04 16.26
CA ASP A 76 -8.25 18.50 14.88
C ASP A 76 -6.93 18.19 14.16
N VAL A 77 -7.00 17.34 13.16
CA VAL A 77 -5.83 16.91 12.37
C VAL A 77 -5.86 17.65 11.05
N PRO A 78 -4.81 18.43 10.70
CA PRO A 78 -4.74 19.10 9.41
C PRO A 78 -4.86 18.12 8.25
N ASP A 79 -5.65 18.48 7.23
CA ASP A 79 -5.85 17.65 6.03
C ASP A 79 -4.55 17.31 5.33
N VAL A 80 -3.59 18.21 5.36
CA VAL A 80 -2.23 18.01 4.81
C VAL A 80 -1.52 16.85 5.50
N TYR A 81 -1.71 16.67 6.82
CA TYR A 81 -1.12 15.54 7.54
C TYR A 81 -1.76 14.22 7.12
N ARG A 82 -3.09 14.20 6.96
CA ARG A 82 -3.83 13.00 6.50
C ARG A 82 -3.44 12.59 5.08
N GLN A 83 -3.29 13.55 4.17
CA GLN A 83 -2.88 13.30 2.78
C GLN A 83 -1.43 12.80 2.66
N ASN A 84 -0.54 13.31 3.51
CA ASN A 84 0.87 12.92 3.54
C ASN A 84 1.14 11.73 4.48
N SER A 85 0.11 11.17 5.11
CA SER A 85 0.29 9.97 5.91
C SER A 85 0.64 8.79 5.00
N GLY A 86 1.71 8.07 5.32
CA GLY A 86 2.11 6.87 4.57
C GLY A 86 1.00 5.81 4.49
N ARG A 87 -0.05 5.94 5.30
CA ARG A 87 -1.23 5.06 5.27
C ARG A 87 -2.14 5.34 4.09
N ALA A 88 -2.40 6.61 3.78
CA ALA A 88 -3.22 6.99 2.62
C ALA A 88 -2.57 6.51 1.33
N THR A 89 -1.27 6.76 1.17
CA THR A 89 -0.49 6.30 0.02
C THR A 89 -0.47 4.77 -0.07
N ASN A 90 -0.20 4.07 1.03
CA ASN A 90 -0.16 2.62 1.05
C ASN A 90 -1.53 1.99 0.72
N ARG A 91 -2.64 2.60 1.16
CA ARG A 91 -3.99 2.17 0.80
C ARG A 91 -4.24 2.27 -0.70
N GLU A 92 -3.86 3.38 -1.31
CA GLU A 92 -4.03 3.60 -2.75
C GLU A 92 -3.27 2.54 -3.57
N TYR A 93 -2.03 2.22 -3.19
CA TYR A 93 -1.25 1.15 -3.81
C TYR A 93 -1.90 -0.23 -3.62
N TRP A 94 -2.38 -0.54 -2.42
CA TRP A 94 -3.07 -1.79 -2.13
C TRP A 94 -4.37 -1.93 -2.93
N ASP A 95 -5.16 -0.87 -3.03
CA ASP A 95 -6.41 -0.89 -3.80
C ASP A 95 -6.12 -1.10 -5.29
N LYS A 96 -5.09 -0.46 -5.84
CA LYS A 96 -4.63 -0.69 -7.22
C LYS A 96 -4.15 -2.11 -7.44
N LEU A 97 -3.36 -2.67 -6.52
CA LEU A 97 -2.88 -4.05 -6.59
C LEU A 97 -4.03 -5.05 -6.55
N VAL A 98 -4.89 -4.94 -5.54
CA VAL A 98 -6.05 -5.83 -5.37
C VAL A 98 -6.95 -5.76 -6.60
N THR A 99 -7.25 -4.57 -7.11
CA THR A 99 -8.05 -4.39 -8.31
C THR A 99 -7.40 -5.08 -9.53
N LYS A 100 -6.10 -4.91 -9.76
CA LYS A 100 -5.40 -5.60 -10.86
C LYS A 100 -5.47 -7.13 -10.73
N VAL A 101 -5.26 -7.65 -9.52
CA VAL A 101 -5.33 -9.09 -9.25
C VAL A 101 -6.73 -9.63 -9.50
N VAL A 102 -7.76 -8.98 -8.94
CA VAL A 102 -9.16 -9.38 -9.11
C VAL A 102 -9.58 -9.35 -10.57
N VAL A 103 -9.23 -8.28 -11.30
CA VAL A 103 -9.54 -8.16 -12.73
C VAL A 103 -8.81 -9.23 -13.55
N HIS A 104 -7.53 -9.52 -13.25
CA HIS A 104 -6.77 -10.54 -13.98
C HIS A 104 -7.37 -11.93 -13.79
N TYR A 105 -7.62 -12.35 -12.55
CA TYR A 105 -8.21 -13.66 -12.28
C TYR A 105 -9.69 -13.73 -12.67
N GLY A 106 -10.44 -12.65 -12.50
CA GLY A 106 -11.82 -12.54 -12.98
C GLY A 106 -11.90 -12.73 -14.49
N ASN A 107 -11.06 -12.05 -15.26
CA ASN A 107 -10.98 -12.24 -16.71
C ASN A 107 -10.58 -13.67 -17.08
N LYS A 108 -9.67 -14.29 -16.32
CA LYS A 108 -9.25 -15.66 -16.58
C LYS A 108 -10.35 -16.68 -16.32
N LEU A 109 -11.21 -16.43 -15.33
CA LEU A 109 -12.26 -17.35 -14.89
C LEU A 109 -13.56 -17.19 -15.67
N PHE A 110 -13.98 -15.94 -15.94
CA PHE A 110 -15.29 -15.63 -16.50
C PHE A 110 -15.30 -15.38 -18.01
N LEU A 111 -14.15 -15.02 -18.62
CA LEU A 111 -14.15 -14.72 -20.05
C LEU A 111 -13.78 -15.96 -20.90
N PRO A 112 -14.55 -16.21 -21.98
CA PRO A 112 -14.20 -17.24 -22.97
C PRO A 112 -12.88 -16.93 -23.68
N MET A 113 -12.19 -17.99 -24.12
CA MET A 113 -10.88 -17.91 -24.76
C MET A 113 -10.79 -16.85 -25.89
N PRO A 114 -11.75 -16.74 -26.84
CA PRO A 114 -11.66 -15.75 -27.91
C PRO A 114 -11.61 -14.31 -27.41
N VAL A 115 -12.42 -14.00 -26.40
CA VAL A 115 -12.48 -12.65 -25.83
C VAL A 115 -11.19 -12.31 -25.09
N ARG A 116 -10.61 -13.27 -24.38
CA ARG A 116 -9.31 -13.11 -23.72
C ARG A 116 -8.21 -12.83 -24.74
N THR A 117 -8.21 -13.53 -25.86
CA THR A 117 -7.22 -13.32 -26.94
C THR A 117 -7.29 -11.90 -27.46
N VAL A 118 -8.48 -11.39 -27.75
CA VAL A 118 -8.65 -10.01 -28.20
C VAL A 118 -8.16 -9.00 -27.16
N ILE A 119 -8.59 -9.15 -25.91
CA ILE A 119 -8.17 -8.24 -24.81
C ILE A 119 -6.62 -8.27 -24.64
N THR A 120 -6.03 -9.45 -24.65
CA THR A 120 -4.58 -9.62 -24.54
C THR A 120 -3.87 -8.98 -25.73
N GLY A 121 -4.38 -9.20 -26.95
CA GLY A 121 -3.88 -8.58 -28.17
C GLY A 121 -3.89 -7.05 -28.11
N VAL A 122 -5.00 -6.46 -27.71
CA VAL A 122 -5.10 -5.00 -27.59
C VAL A 122 -4.15 -4.46 -26.53
N LYS A 123 -4.04 -5.13 -25.37
CA LYS A 123 -3.09 -4.72 -24.31
C LYS A 123 -1.63 -4.87 -24.73
N SER A 124 -1.29 -5.87 -25.54
CA SER A 124 0.09 -6.08 -26.01
C SER A 124 0.60 -4.97 -26.92
N ILE A 125 -0.30 -4.28 -27.64
CA ILE A 125 0.06 -3.17 -28.52
C ILE A 125 0.83 -2.09 -27.77
N LYS A 126 0.38 -1.74 -26.55
CA LYS A 126 1.06 -0.76 -25.69
C LYS A 126 2.52 -1.15 -25.44
N TYR A 127 2.76 -2.38 -25.02
CA TYR A 127 4.10 -2.87 -24.66
C TYR A 127 5.00 -3.03 -25.89
N ILE A 128 4.46 -3.53 -27.01
CA ILE A 128 5.19 -3.66 -28.27
C ILE A 128 5.58 -2.28 -28.79
N TYR A 129 4.66 -1.32 -28.76
CA TYR A 129 4.95 0.06 -29.16
C TYR A 129 6.05 0.68 -28.32
N GLN A 130 5.97 0.55 -26.98
CA GLN A 130 7.00 1.05 -26.07
C GLN A 130 8.38 0.42 -26.35
N GLY A 131 8.42 -0.89 -26.56
CA GLY A 131 9.67 -1.60 -26.88
C GLY A 131 10.28 -1.14 -28.21
N ILE A 132 9.47 -1.01 -29.27
CA ILE A 132 9.92 -0.51 -30.57
C ILE A 132 10.43 0.94 -30.45
N HIS A 133 9.70 1.79 -29.75
CA HIS A 133 10.08 3.19 -29.55
C HIS A 133 11.42 3.30 -28.82
N THR A 134 11.65 2.52 -27.78
CA THR A 134 12.92 2.48 -27.04
C THR A 134 14.07 1.96 -27.93
N LEU A 135 13.81 0.95 -28.75
CA LEU A 135 14.78 0.40 -29.68
C LEU A 135 15.18 1.41 -30.76
N LEU A 136 14.23 2.18 -31.28
CA LEU A 136 14.48 3.26 -32.24
C LEU A 136 15.37 4.38 -31.65
N GLN A 137 15.33 4.59 -30.34
CA GLN A 137 16.23 5.47 -29.62
C GLN A 137 17.64 4.89 -29.39
N ARG A 138 17.92 3.72 -29.98
CA ARG A 138 19.17 2.95 -29.81
C ARG A 138 19.48 2.62 -28.34
N ARG A 139 18.45 2.44 -27.53
CA ARG A 139 18.56 2.00 -26.13
C ARG A 139 17.99 0.61 -25.97
N ILE A 140 18.75 -0.26 -25.33
CA ILE A 140 18.28 -1.59 -24.94
C ILE A 140 17.95 -1.51 -23.45
N GLU A 141 16.68 -1.28 -23.17
CA GLU A 141 16.14 -1.13 -21.81
C GLU A 141 15.04 -2.19 -21.59
N VAL A 142 14.53 -2.26 -20.36
CA VAL A 142 13.48 -3.20 -19.94
C VAL A 142 12.28 -3.27 -20.91
N PRO A 143 11.75 -2.15 -21.46
CA PRO A 143 10.64 -2.20 -22.40
C PRO A 143 10.91 -3.02 -23.67
N VAL A 144 12.17 -3.13 -24.11
CA VAL A 144 12.55 -3.96 -25.26
C VAL A 144 12.46 -5.45 -24.93
N LEU A 145 12.89 -5.83 -23.73
CA LEU A 145 12.77 -7.21 -23.23
C LEU A 145 11.32 -7.61 -23.06
N ASP A 146 10.51 -6.73 -22.51
CA ASP A 146 9.08 -6.94 -22.29
C ASP A 146 8.35 -7.12 -23.62
N ALA A 147 8.60 -6.24 -24.59
CA ALA A 147 8.02 -6.32 -25.93
C ALA A 147 8.43 -7.63 -26.63
N THR A 148 9.69 -8.07 -26.47
CA THR A 148 10.18 -9.32 -27.05
C THR A 148 9.51 -10.52 -26.41
N ALA A 149 9.42 -10.59 -25.09
CA ALA A 149 8.78 -11.68 -24.37
C ALA A 149 7.29 -11.80 -24.73
N ILE A 150 6.58 -10.68 -24.77
CA ILE A 150 5.16 -10.65 -25.16
C ILE A 150 4.99 -11.01 -26.62
N GLY A 151 5.80 -10.43 -27.52
CA GLY A 151 5.73 -10.67 -28.94
C GLY A 151 5.98 -12.14 -29.30
N VAL A 152 7.04 -12.77 -28.75
CA VAL A 152 7.34 -14.19 -28.96
C VAL A 152 6.22 -15.08 -28.41
N SER A 153 5.67 -14.78 -27.23
CA SER A 153 4.56 -15.55 -26.66
C SER A 153 3.32 -15.49 -27.55
N MET A 154 3.02 -14.31 -28.09
CA MET A 154 1.88 -14.13 -29.01
C MET A 154 2.11 -14.83 -30.34
N PHE A 155 3.32 -14.76 -30.90
CA PHE A 155 3.67 -15.44 -32.14
C PHE A 155 3.55 -16.96 -32.01
N ARG A 156 3.91 -17.52 -30.86
CA ARG A 156 3.71 -18.96 -30.56
C ARG A 156 2.25 -19.33 -30.24
N GLY A 157 1.33 -18.39 -30.24
CA GLY A 157 -0.08 -18.62 -29.88
C GLY A 157 -0.30 -18.83 -28.39
N ASP A 158 0.72 -18.62 -27.54
CA ASP A 158 0.58 -18.74 -26.08
C ASP A 158 0.07 -17.45 -25.43
N ILE A 159 -1.22 -17.23 -25.63
CA ILE A 159 -1.94 -16.05 -25.10
C ILE A 159 -1.93 -16.03 -23.57
N SER A 160 -1.89 -17.22 -22.94
CA SER A 160 -1.88 -17.31 -21.47
C SER A 160 -0.58 -16.76 -20.90
N THR A 161 0.56 -17.12 -21.48
CA THR A 161 1.87 -16.61 -21.08
C THR A 161 2.00 -15.13 -21.36
N ALA A 162 1.60 -14.65 -22.54
CA ALA A 162 1.59 -13.21 -22.84
C ALA A 162 0.76 -12.41 -21.82
N GLY A 163 -0.43 -12.92 -21.46
CA GLY A 163 -1.29 -12.30 -20.44
C GLY A 163 -0.68 -12.28 -19.04
N SER A 164 0.01 -13.35 -18.66
CA SER A 164 0.69 -13.45 -17.37
C SER A 164 1.89 -12.50 -17.27
N VAL A 165 2.70 -12.41 -18.33
CA VAL A 165 3.82 -11.46 -18.40
C VAL A 165 3.30 -10.03 -18.26
N MET A 166 2.30 -9.62 -19.05
CA MET A 166 1.71 -8.28 -18.96
C MET A 166 1.11 -7.99 -17.58
N PHE A 167 0.55 -9.00 -16.92
CA PHE A 167 0.04 -8.85 -15.55
C PHE A 167 1.17 -8.57 -14.56
N LEU A 168 2.28 -9.35 -14.63
CA LEU A 168 3.44 -9.14 -13.76
C LEU A 168 4.09 -7.78 -13.96
N LEU A 169 4.26 -7.37 -15.23
CA LEU A 169 4.76 -6.03 -15.56
C LEU A 169 3.88 -4.93 -14.99
N GLY A 170 2.56 -5.10 -15.15
CA GLY A 170 1.61 -4.15 -14.59
C GLY A 170 1.59 -4.11 -13.05
N ILE A 171 1.98 -5.18 -12.35
CA ILE A 171 2.22 -5.13 -10.90
C ILE A 171 3.50 -4.34 -10.61
N GLY A 172 4.58 -4.61 -11.35
CA GLY A 172 5.84 -3.89 -11.21
C GLY A 172 5.74 -2.38 -11.40
N GLU A 173 4.83 -1.92 -12.28
CA GLU A 173 4.54 -0.48 -12.45
C GLU A 173 3.87 0.18 -11.22
N ILE A 174 3.31 -0.61 -10.29
CA ILE A 174 2.64 -0.10 -9.09
C ILE A 174 3.59 -0.07 -7.88
N LEU A 175 4.56 -0.98 -7.83
CA LEU A 175 5.51 -1.11 -6.72
C LEU A 175 6.66 -0.11 -6.82
#